data_5d1e7f079fb6f8ba4fb7f8a2cb395152
#
_entry.id   5d1e7f079fb6f8ba4fb7f8a2cb395152
#
_cell.length_a   1.000
_cell.length_b   1.000
_cell.length_c   1.000
_cell.angle_alpha   90.00
_cell.angle_beta   90.00
_cell.angle_gamma   90.00
#
_symmetry.space_group_name_H-M   'P 1'
#
loop_
_entity.id
_entity.type
_entity.pdbx_description
1 polymer ?
#
loop_
_entity_poly.entity_id
_entity_poly.type
_entity_poly.pdbx_seq_one_letter_code
_entity_poly.pdbx_strand_id
1 'polypeptide(L)'
;MSSPRKPPGRLRNPPRGRQYASIAIGAVIIVAVAAGIYLYAPNLGLSGSKTSSTTSSGCTLATSTTTASTTANGTYALICTTKGLIEAQLFPNYAPQTVANFVNLSQSGFYDGLVWHRIVPSFVIQSGDPNTKNGGGNKSLWGTGGSGKSVPFESSVLSNVAGSLAMASTGAGVGGTSQFYINLADNSGSLDGNYAVFGNVINGMSVVQALGNVPTNSQTQQPVDPSQAMIISITIQHTP
;
A
#
# COMPACT_ATOMS: atom_id res chain seq x y z
N MET A 1 -52.34 -54.82 12.83
CA MET A 1 -52.61 -53.55 13.49
C MET A 1 -51.63 -52.50 12.95
N SER A 2 -52.10 -51.68 12.02
CA SER A 2 -51.31 -50.71 11.26
C SER A 2 -51.45 -49.34 11.94
N SER A 3 -50.33 -48.74 12.29
CA SER A 3 -50.27 -47.39 12.88
C SER A 3 -50.37 -46.30 11.79
N PRO A 4 -51.13 -45.22 11.97
CA PRO A 4 -51.34 -44.21 10.93
C PRO A 4 -50.16 -43.24 10.85
N ARG A 5 -49.75 -42.88 9.63
CA ARG A 5 -48.72 -41.90 9.33
C ARG A 5 -49.24 -40.48 9.56
N LYS A 6 -48.42 -39.68 10.23
CA LYS A 6 -48.64 -38.25 10.48
C LYS A 6 -48.43 -37.44 9.18
N PRO A 7 -49.25 -36.42 8.85
CA PRO A 7 -49.10 -35.62 7.65
C PRO A 7 -47.93 -34.60 7.78
N PRO A 8 -47.31 -34.19 6.70
CA PRO A 8 -46.19 -33.21 6.71
C PRO A 8 -46.66 -31.80 7.04
N GLY A 9 -45.90 -31.13 7.91
CA GLY A 9 -46.17 -29.77 8.36
C GLY A 9 -45.99 -28.74 7.24
N ARG A 10 -46.93 -27.82 7.19
CA ARG A 10 -46.91 -26.63 6.31
C ARG A 10 -45.69 -25.74 6.60
N LEU A 11 -44.90 -25.47 5.57
CA LEU A 11 -43.83 -24.45 5.60
C LEU A 11 -44.46 -23.05 5.78
N ARG A 12 -44.07 -22.35 6.82
CA ARG A 12 -44.44 -20.95 7.04
C ARG A 12 -43.51 -20.07 6.17
N ASN A 13 -44.14 -19.22 5.36
CA ASN A 13 -43.41 -18.18 4.63
C ASN A 13 -42.82 -17.14 5.60
N PRO A 14 -41.60 -16.65 5.36
CA PRO A 14 -41.01 -15.57 6.15
C PRO A 14 -41.72 -14.23 5.86
N PRO A 15 -41.72 -13.29 6.81
CA PRO A 15 -42.36 -12.00 6.63
C PRO A 15 -41.60 -11.13 5.62
N ARG A 16 -42.34 -10.43 4.77
CA ARG A 16 -41.84 -9.46 3.80
C ARG A 16 -41.10 -8.32 4.49
N GLY A 17 -39.84 -8.14 4.11
CA GLY A 17 -38.98 -7.06 4.56
C GLY A 17 -39.52 -5.68 4.18
N ARG A 18 -39.42 -4.76 5.13
CA ARG A 18 -39.68 -3.32 4.94
C ARG A 18 -38.61 -2.73 4.00
N GLN A 19 -39.09 -2.11 2.94
CA GLN A 19 -38.23 -1.26 2.09
C GLN A 19 -37.93 0.04 2.87
N TYR A 20 -36.64 0.29 3.11
CA TYR A 20 -36.19 1.60 3.58
C TYR A 20 -35.92 2.48 2.36
N ALA A 21 -36.70 3.56 2.27
CA ALA A 21 -36.48 4.61 1.28
C ALA A 21 -35.20 5.37 1.63
N SER A 22 -34.25 5.41 0.69
CA SER A 22 -33.02 6.20 0.80
C SER A 22 -33.38 7.68 0.59
N ILE A 23 -33.21 8.48 1.63
CA ILE A 23 -33.29 9.94 1.55
C ILE A 23 -31.91 10.44 1.15
N ALA A 24 -31.76 10.92 -0.07
CA ALA A 24 -30.59 11.62 -0.53
C ALA A 24 -30.56 13.04 0.07
N ILE A 25 -29.64 13.30 0.98
CA ILE A 25 -29.35 14.65 1.48
C ILE A 25 -28.25 15.22 0.58
N GLY A 26 -28.63 16.14 -0.29
CA GLY A 26 -27.71 16.92 -1.10
C GLY A 26 -26.93 17.92 -0.24
N ALA A 27 -25.63 17.79 -0.19
CA ALA A 27 -24.74 18.78 0.39
C ALA A 27 -24.50 19.91 -0.63
N VAL A 28 -24.97 21.10 -0.31
CA VAL A 28 -24.68 22.34 -1.05
C VAL A 28 -23.28 22.79 -0.66
N ILE A 29 -22.35 22.78 -1.62
CA ILE A 29 -21.01 23.37 -1.45
C ILE A 29 -21.11 24.84 -1.80
N ILE A 30 -20.97 25.72 -0.79
CA ILE A 30 -20.83 27.16 -0.99
C ILE A 30 -19.37 27.45 -1.31
N VAL A 31 -19.09 27.89 -2.54
CA VAL A 31 -17.77 28.41 -2.93
C VAL A 31 -17.73 29.89 -2.54
N ALA A 32 -16.98 30.23 -1.50
CA ALA A 32 -16.67 31.60 -1.17
C ALA A 32 -15.41 32.03 -1.93
N VAL A 33 -15.57 32.94 -2.87
CA VAL A 33 -14.47 33.67 -3.53
C VAL A 33 -14.05 34.79 -2.60
N ALA A 34 -12.86 34.69 -1.99
CA ALA A 34 -12.25 35.78 -1.26
C ALA A 34 -11.26 36.52 -2.16
N ALA A 35 -11.54 37.79 -2.34
CA ALA A 35 -10.73 38.75 -3.11
C ALA A 35 -9.36 38.99 -2.42
N GLY A 36 -8.34 39.24 -3.26
CA GLY A 36 -6.95 39.44 -2.85
C GLY A 36 -6.72 40.66 -1.97
N ILE A 37 -5.81 40.49 -1.03
CA ILE A 37 -5.10 41.59 -0.38
C ILE A 37 -3.61 41.34 -0.62
N TYR A 38 -2.99 42.23 -1.44
CA TYR A 38 -1.55 42.31 -1.60
C TYR A 38 -0.98 43.03 -0.40
N LEU A 39 -0.22 42.35 0.42
CA LEU A 39 0.64 43.00 1.44
C LEU A 39 2.09 42.89 0.99
N TYR A 40 2.68 44.09 0.79
CA TYR A 40 4.08 44.30 0.52
C TYR A 40 4.88 44.04 1.80
N ALA A 41 5.80 43.09 1.81
CA ALA A 41 6.72 42.85 2.90
C ALA A 41 8.16 43.13 2.43
N PRO A 42 8.96 43.91 3.23
CA PRO A 42 10.34 44.25 2.88
C PRO A 42 11.29 43.07 3.07
N ASN A 43 12.31 43.00 2.23
CA ASN A 43 13.42 42.06 2.27
C ASN A 43 14.14 42.05 3.63
N LEU A 44 14.04 40.93 4.35
CA LEU A 44 14.95 40.57 5.44
C LEU A 44 15.85 39.43 4.91
N GLY A 45 17.13 39.74 4.74
CA GLY A 45 18.16 38.81 4.36
C GLY A 45 18.27 37.67 5.40
N LEU A 46 17.97 36.45 4.97
CA LEU A 46 18.22 35.25 5.74
C LEU A 46 19.37 34.47 5.09
N SER A 47 20.41 34.35 5.91
CA SER A 47 21.62 33.55 5.75
C SER A 47 21.26 32.13 5.26
N GLY A 48 21.97 31.70 4.20
CA GLY A 48 21.76 30.40 3.59
C GLY A 48 22.01 29.24 4.54
N SER A 49 20.96 28.54 4.89
CA SER A 49 21.04 27.18 5.43
C SER A 49 21.25 26.22 4.27
N LYS A 50 22.41 25.55 4.24
CA LYS A 50 22.69 24.50 3.27
C LYS A 50 21.77 23.31 3.54
N THR A 51 20.71 23.18 2.77
CA THR A 51 19.88 21.99 2.76
C THR A 51 20.66 20.89 2.04
N SER A 52 21.13 19.90 2.77
CA SER A 52 21.64 18.65 2.17
C SER A 52 20.49 17.91 1.53
N SER A 53 20.31 18.09 0.22
CA SER A 53 19.43 17.23 -0.57
C SER A 53 20.12 15.87 -0.73
N THR A 54 19.66 14.86 -0.01
CA THR A 54 20.04 13.48 -0.28
C THR A 54 19.34 13.04 -1.57
N THR A 55 20.03 13.23 -2.68
CA THR A 55 19.56 12.81 -4.00
C THR A 55 19.81 11.31 -4.12
N SER A 56 18.81 10.49 -3.90
CA SER A 56 18.80 9.13 -4.40
C SER A 56 18.55 9.19 -5.91
N SER A 57 19.42 8.58 -6.71
CA SER A 57 19.42 8.62 -8.17
C SER A 57 18.00 8.46 -8.76
N GLY A 58 17.43 9.55 -9.27
CA GLY A 58 16.23 9.55 -10.12
C GLY A 58 14.89 9.83 -9.45
N CYS A 59 14.77 9.81 -8.11
CA CYS A 59 13.54 10.21 -7.41
C CYS A 59 13.74 11.54 -6.68
N THR A 60 13.23 12.62 -7.22
CA THR A 60 13.04 13.86 -6.48
C THR A 60 11.69 13.80 -5.76
N LEU A 61 11.67 14.03 -4.45
CA LEU A 61 10.46 14.49 -3.79
C LEU A 61 10.01 15.74 -4.55
N ALA A 62 8.81 15.74 -5.11
CA ALA A 62 8.16 16.99 -5.48
C ALA A 62 8.13 17.79 -4.17
N THR A 63 8.93 18.88 -4.10
CA THR A 63 9.06 19.71 -2.91
C THR A 63 7.73 20.43 -2.70
N SER A 64 6.77 19.74 -2.10
CA SER A 64 5.79 20.42 -1.29
C SER A 64 6.55 20.82 -0.04
N THR A 65 6.75 22.12 0.12
CA THR A 65 7.30 22.74 1.34
C THR A 65 6.31 22.46 2.49
N THR A 66 6.27 21.23 2.93
CA THR A 66 5.68 20.90 4.23
C THR A 66 6.87 20.80 5.15
N THR A 67 7.00 21.80 6.00
CA THR A 67 7.87 21.83 7.16
C THR A 67 7.96 20.43 7.73
N ALA A 68 9.15 19.83 7.71
CA ALA A 68 9.41 18.57 8.37
C ALA A 68 8.93 18.69 9.81
N SER A 69 7.77 18.13 10.10
CA SER A 69 7.28 18.05 11.46
C SER A 69 8.10 16.97 12.13
N THR A 70 9.10 17.46 12.88
CA THR A 70 9.72 16.84 14.04
C THR A 70 9.44 15.34 14.27
N THR A 71 10.52 14.51 13.98
CA THR A 71 11.05 13.55 14.94
C THR A 71 10.04 12.72 15.72
N ALA A 72 9.46 11.74 15.07
CA ALA A 72 9.18 10.51 15.79
C ALA A 72 10.38 9.58 15.52
N ASN A 73 11.03 9.08 16.58
CA ASN A 73 12.02 8.00 16.47
C ASN A 73 11.39 6.86 15.65
N GLY A 74 11.93 6.56 14.47
CA GLY A 74 11.25 5.62 13.60
C GLY A 74 12.15 5.06 12.51
N THR A 75 11.69 3.97 11.92
CA THR A 75 12.27 3.38 10.73
C THR A 75 11.37 3.70 9.54
N TYR A 76 11.95 4.24 8.49
CA TYR A 76 11.24 4.67 7.30
C TYR A 76 11.83 4.02 6.05
N ALA A 77 10.97 3.72 5.09
CA ALA A 77 11.34 3.24 3.77
C ALA A 77 11.02 4.32 2.73
N LEU A 78 12.03 4.75 1.97
CA LEU A 78 11.90 5.59 0.79
C LEU A 78 11.88 4.67 -0.43
N ILE A 79 10.70 4.43 -0.98
CA ILE A 79 10.48 3.55 -2.14
C ILE A 79 10.43 4.42 -3.39
N CYS A 80 11.55 4.48 -4.10
CA CYS A 80 11.65 5.15 -5.39
C CYS A 80 11.04 4.29 -6.48
N THR A 81 10.07 4.83 -7.21
CA THR A 81 9.37 4.11 -8.28
C THR A 81 9.40 4.88 -9.59
N THR A 82 9.01 4.22 -10.68
CA THR A 82 8.83 4.87 -11.99
C THR A 82 7.69 5.91 -12.02
N LYS A 83 6.86 5.99 -10.98
CA LYS A 83 5.79 7.00 -10.83
C LYS A 83 6.13 8.09 -9.81
N GLY A 84 7.26 7.96 -9.09
CA GLY A 84 7.69 8.89 -8.07
C GLY A 84 8.10 8.20 -6.76
N LEU A 85 8.25 9.01 -5.71
CA LEU A 85 8.68 8.55 -4.40
C LEU A 85 7.47 8.26 -3.49
N ILE A 86 7.53 7.14 -2.79
CA ILE A 86 6.63 6.77 -1.70
C ILE A 86 7.47 6.73 -0.43
N GLU A 87 7.01 7.40 0.61
CA GLU A 87 7.61 7.32 1.93
C GLU A 87 6.68 6.55 2.87
N ALA A 88 7.20 5.50 3.48
CA ALA A 88 6.46 4.66 4.41
C ALA A 88 7.15 4.57 5.76
N GLN A 89 6.39 4.73 6.84
CA GLN A 89 6.82 4.40 8.20
C GLN A 89 6.68 2.89 8.41
N LEU A 90 7.71 2.25 8.97
CA LEU A 90 7.72 0.84 9.31
C LEU A 90 7.46 0.66 10.81
N PHE A 91 6.83 -0.45 11.19
CA PHE A 91 6.34 -0.69 12.55
C PHE A 91 7.01 -1.92 13.19
N PRO A 92 8.31 -1.86 13.56
CA PRO A 92 9.03 -2.99 14.13
C PRO A 92 8.46 -3.49 15.47
N ASN A 93 7.71 -2.64 16.20
CA ASN A 93 7.05 -3.05 17.44
C ASN A 93 5.84 -3.96 17.22
N TYR A 94 5.26 -3.98 16.01
CA TYR A 94 4.09 -4.79 15.67
C TYR A 94 4.42 -6.01 14.81
N ALA A 95 5.47 -5.91 13.97
CA ALA A 95 5.90 -6.97 13.08
C ALA A 95 7.44 -7.00 12.98
N PRO A 96 8.15 -7.32 14.08
CA PRO A 96 9.61 -7.18 14.16
C PRO A 96 10.38 -8.00 13.14
N GLN A 97 9.99 -9.25 12.90
CA GLN A 97 10.69 -10.13 11.96
C GLN A 97 10.40 -9.74 10.50
N THR A 98 9.16 -9.36 10.22
CA THR A 98 8.75 -8.88 8.89
C THR A 98 9.48 -7.58 8.55
N VAL A 99 9.53 -6.61 9.48
CA VAL A 99 10.26 -5.35 9.28
C VAL A 99 11.76 -5.62 9.12
N ALA A 100 12.37 -6.44 9.98
CA ALA A 100 13.80 -6.76 9.86
C ALA A 100 14.13 -7.42 8.52
N ASN A 101 13.29 -8.34 8.05
CA ASN A 101 13.46 -8.98 6.75
C ASN A 101 13.35 -7.97 5.60
N PHE A 102 12.30 -7.12 5.61
CA PHE A 102 12.11 -6.10 4.60
C PHE A 102 13.28 -5.10 4.56
N VAL A 103 13.76 -4.65 5.73
CA VAL A 103 14.92 -3.75 5.86
C VAL A 103 16.18 -4.40 5.27
N ASN A 104 16.50 -5.64 5.66
CA ASN A 104 17.67 -6.36 5.17
C ASN A 104 17.64 -6.55 3.64
N LEU A 105 16.48 -6.92 3.09
CA LEU A 105 16.31 -7.06 1.64
C LEU A 105 16.44 -5.71 0.92
N SER A 106 15.88 -4.63 1.49
CA SER A 106 16.02 -3.28 0.94
C SER A 106 17.47 -2.82 0.92
N GLN A 107 18.18 -2.98 2.04
CA GLN A 107 19.60 -2.58 2.17
C GLN A 107 20.54 -3.39 1.26
N SER A 108 20.17 -4.63 0.93
CA SER A 108 20.91 -5.45 -0.03
C SER A 108 20.61 -5.14 -1.50
N GLY A 109 19.71 -4.20 -1.80
CA GLY A 109 19.26 -3.89 -3.16
C GLY A 109 18.40 -4.99 -3.81
N PHE A 110 17.85 -5.89 -2.99
CA PHE A 110 17.02 -7.00 -3.50
C PHE A 110 15.82 -6.49 -4.31
N TYR A 111 15.17 -5.43 -3.84
CA TYR A 111 13.97 -4.87 -4.47
C TYR A 111 14.24 -4.00 -5.71
N ASP A 112 15.49 -3.59 -5.94
CA ASP A 112 15.83 -2.70 -7.04
C ASP A 112 15.50 -3.33 -8.40
N GLY A 113 14.78 -2.61 -9.23
CA GLY A 113 14.33 -3.08 -10.55
C GLY A 113 13.21 -4.12 -10.52
N LEU A 114 12.60 -4.42 -9.37
CA LEU A 114 11.43 -5.30 -9.33
C LEU A 114 10.18 -4.59 -9.79
N VAL A 115 9.27 -5.34 -10.42
CA VAL A 115 7.99 -4.84 -10.92
C VAL A 115 6.90 -4.97 -9.86
N TRP A 116 5.98 -4.04 -9.81
CA TRP A 116 4.66 -4.23 -9.21
C TRP A 116 3.87 -5.18 -10.10
N HIS A 117 4.11 -6.47 -9.91
CA HIS A 117 3.69 -7.52 -10.84
C HIS A 117 2.21 -7.88 -10.75
N ARG A 118 1.54 -7.49 -9.68
CA ARG A 118 0.10 -7.64 -9.51
C ARG A 118 -0.49 -6.29 -9.09
N ILE A 119 -1.37 -5.77 -9.92
CA ILE A 119 -2.06 -4.50 -9.71
C ILE A 119 -3.56 -4.76 -9.84
N VAL A 120 -4.29 -4.58 -8.75
CA VAL A 120 -5.74 -4.70 -8.70
C VAL A 120 -6.32 -3.36 -8.27
N PRO A 121 -6.89 -2.58 -9.18
CA PRO A 121 -7.48 -1.28 -8.86
C PRO A 121 -8.47 -1.37 -7.70
N SER A 122 -8.43 -0.37 -6.81
CA SER A 122 -9.27 -0.31 -5.60
C SER A 122 -9.06 -1.48 -4.62
N PHE A 123 -7.96 -2.24 -4.75
CA PHE A 123 -7.59 -3.31 -3.85
C PHE A 123 -6.13 -3.17 -3.42
N VAL A 124 -5.17 -3.71 -4.17
CA VAL A 124 -3.74 -3.68 -3.81
C VAL A 124 -2.83 -3.50 -5.02
N ILE A 125 -1.61 -3.01 -4.77
CA ILE A 125 -0.45 -3.18 -5.64
C ILE A 125 0.57 -4.07 -4.94
N GLN A 126 1.09 -5.10 -5.61
CA GLN A 126 1.98 -6.11 -5.01
C GLN A 126 3.29 -6.23 -5.79
N SER A 127 4.40 -6.28 -5.06
CA SER A 127 5.77 -6.41 -5.59
C SER A 127 6.59 -7.39 -4.76
N GLY A 128 7.92 -7.45 -4.99
CA GLY A 128 8.87 -8.24 -4.20
C GLY A 128 9.17 -9.64 -4.75
N ASP A 129 8.75 -9.94 -5.97
CA ASP A 129 9.10 -11.19 -6.66
C ASP A 129 10.36 -11.01 -7.52
N PRO A 130 11.48 -11.71 -7.23
CA PRO A 130 12.73 -11.61 -7.99
C PRO A 130 12.60 -12.06 -9.45
N ASN A 131 11.58 -12.86 -9.81
CA ASN A 131 11.32 -13.26 -11.20
C ASN A 131 10.94 -12.06 -12.08
N THR A 132 10.65 -10.91 -11.48
CA THR A 132 10.20 -9.70 -12.19
C THR A 132 11.33 -8.72 -12.48
N LYS A 133 12.59 -9.07 -12.16
CA LYS A 133 13.76 -8.18 -12.25
C LYS A 133 13.87 -7.51 -13.62
N ASN A 134 13.92 -6.18 -13.62
CA ASN A 134 13.99 -5.31 -14.80
C ASN A 134 12.86 -5.53 -15.82
N GLY A 135 11.69 -5.98 -15.36
CA GLY A 135 10.54 -6.27 -16.23
C GLY A 135 10.71 -7.47 -17.15
N GLY A 136 11.80 -8.23 -16.96
CA GLY A 136 12.15 -9.38 -17.79
C GLY A 136 11.63 -10.71 -17.26
N GLY A 137 12.20 -11.79 -17.79
CA GLY A 137 11.88 -13.14 -17.42
C GLY A 137 10.56 -13.67 -17.99
N ASN A 138 10.19 -14.88 -17.55
CA ASN A 138 8.93 -15.50 -17.94
C ASN A 138 7.79 -14.95 -17.08
N LYS A 139 6.89 -14.17 -17.69
CA LYS A 139 5.76 -13.57 -16.99
C LYS A 139 4.81 -14.60 -16.34
N SER A 140 4.79 -15.84 -16.80
CA SER A 140 3.98 -16.89 -16.16
C SER A 140 4.50 -17.32 -14.79
N LEU A 141 5.74 -16.96 -14.44
CA LEU A 141 6.36 -17.21 -13.14
C LEU A 141 6.21 -16.02 -12.19
N TRP A 142 5.73 -14.87 -12.66
CA TRP A 142 5.55 -13.69 -11.83
C TRP A 142 4.52 -13.96 -10.72
N GLY A 143 4.90 -13.60 -9.50
CA GLY A 143 4.12 -13.87 -8.29
C GLY A 143 4.49 -15.19 -7.59
N THR A 144 5.38 -16.02 -8.19
CA THR A 144 5.77 -17.32 -7.61
C THR A 144 7.11 -17.30 -6.89
N GLY A 145 7.92 -16.26 -7.08
CA GLY A 145 9.27 -16.16 -6.50
C GLY A 145 9.28 -15.53 -5.10
N GLY A 146 10.44 -15.64 -4.47
CA GLY A 146 10.71 -15.07 -3.17
C GLY A 146 12.20 -15.03 -2.84
N SER A 147 12.58 -14.47 -1.68
CA SER A 147 13.97 -14.33 -1.25
C SER A 147 14.63 -15.67 -0.83
N GLY A 148 13.89 -16.76 -0.80
CA GLY A 148 14.36 -18.05 -0.31
C GLY A 148 14.38 -18.18 1.23
N LYS A 149 14.24 -17.07 1.97
CA LYS A 149 14.16 -17.07 3.44
C LYS A 149 12.76 -16.68 3.89
N SER A 150 12.08 -17.57 4.57
CA SER A 150 10.75 -17.34 5.13
C SER A 150 10.83 -16.61 6.47
N VAL A 151 9.89 -15.71 6.72
CA VAL A 151 9.59 -15.16 8.05
C VAL A 151 8.24 -15.72 8.51
N PRO A 152 8.06 -15.98 9.82
CA PRO A 152 6.78 -16.46 10.33
C PRO A 152 5.69 -15.41 10.16
N PHE A 153 4.43 -15.84 10.19
CA PHE A 153 3.30 -14.91 10.27
C PHE A 153 3.33 -14.18 11.62
N GLU A 154 3.27 -12.87 11.57
CA GLU A 154 3.16 -12.01 12.73
C GLU A 154 1.76 -11.40 12.76
N SER A 155 0.90 -11.90 13.67
CA SER A 155 -0.43 -11.34 13.85
C SER A 155 -0.31 -9.91 14.38
N SER A 156 -0.60 -8.94 13.55
CA SER A 156 -0.59 -7.54 13.89
C SER A 156 -2.02 -7.08 14.25
N VAL A 157 -2.13 -6.18 15.22
CA VAL A 157 -3.39 -5.46 15.52
C VAL A 157 -3.65 -4.33 14.51
N LEU A 158 -2.75 -4.14 13.56
CA LEU A 158 -2.86 -3.12 12.53
C LEU A 158 -3.75 -3.62 11.39
N SER A 159 -4.56 -2.70 10.85
CA SER A 159 -5.53 -3.02 9.80
C SER A 159 -4.99 -2.75 8.39
N ASN A 160 -5.48 -3.54 7.44
CA ASN A 160 -5.23 -3.41 6.01
C ASN A 160 -6.07 -2.28 5.40
N VAL A 161 -5.86 -1.06 5.86
CA VAL A 161 -6.50 0.16 5.34
C VAL A 161 -5.69 0.77 4.19
N ALA A 162 -6.26 1.73 3.47
CA ALA A 162 -5.56 2.43 2.39
C ALA A 162 -4.21 2.98 2.86
N GLY A 163 -3.14 2.67 2.11
CA GLY A 163 -1.76 3.06 2.42
C GLY A 163 -1.00 2.08 3.31
N SER A 164 -1.64 1.12 3.98
CA SER A 164 -0.91 0.13 4.78
C SER A 164 -0.09 -0.82 3.89
N LEU A 165 1.13 -1.15 4.38
CA LEU A 165 2.04 -2.13 3.80
C LEU A 165 1.86 -3.46 4.54
N ALA A 166 1.64 -4.54 3.80
CA ALA A 166 1.54 -5.87 4.40
C ALA A 166 2.34 -6.93 3.63
N MET A 167 2.78 -7.95 4.35
CA MET A 167 3.53 -9.07 3.79
C MET A 167 2.59 -10.00 3.03
N ALA A 168 2.90 -10.24 1.76
CA ALA A 168 2.20 -11.25 0.97
C ALA A 168 2.70 -12.65 1.33
N SER A 169 1.79 -13.61 1.27
CA SER A 169 2.07 -15.02 1.58
C SER A 169 1.27 -15.96 0.68
N THR A 170 1.60 -17.23 0.72
CA THR A 170 0.90 -18.27 -0.06
C THR A 170 -0.48 -18.65 0.52
N GLY A 171 -0.82 -18.14 1.69
CA GLY A 171 -2.11 -18.40 2.35
C GLY A 171 -2.33 -17.51 3.56
N ALA A 172 -3.57 -17.45 4.03
CA ALA A 172 -3.95 -16.70 5.21
C ALA A 172 -3.24 -17.23 6.47
N GLY A 173 -2.69 -16.34 7.30
CA GLY A 173 -1.97 -16.72 8.51
C GLY A 173 -0.66 -17.47 8.27
N VAL A 174 -0.16 -17.48 7.02
CA VAL A 174 1.15 -18.06 6.65
C VAL A 174 2.16 -16.93 6.52
N GLY A 175 3.39 -17.19 6.95
CA GLY A 175 4.50 -16.24 6.78
C GLY A 175 4.89 -16.05 5.31
N GLY A 176 5.56 -14.94 5.04
CA GLY A 176 6.03 -14.59 3.70
C GLY A 176 7.52 -14.71 3.53
N THR A 177 8.04 -14.28 2.38
CA THR A 177 9.48 -14.22 2.10
C THR A 177 9.94 -12.80 1.76
N SER A 178 9.58 -12.29 0.58
CA SER A 178 9.96 -10.96 0.11
C SER A 178 8.80 -10.19 -0.52
N GLN A 179 7.75 -10.88 -0.95
CA GLN A 179 6.64 -10.18 -1.57
C GLN A 179 5.82 -9.39 -0.55
N PHE A 180 5.47 -8.17 -0.91
CA PHE A 180 4.65 -7.27 -0.10
C PHE A 180 3.66 -6.52 -0.99
N TYR A 181 2.63 -5.98 -0.39
CA TYR A 181 1.67 -5.14 -1.09
C TYR A 181 1.37 -3.85 -0.33
N ILE A 182 0.87 -2.85 -1.06
CA ILE A 182 0.32 -1.63 -0.51
C ILE A 182 -1.18 -1.61 -0.82
N ASN A 183 -1.99 -1.35 0.18
CA ASN A 183 -3.43 -1.27 0.04
C ASN A 183 -3.83 0.03 -0.67
N LEU A 184 -4.66 -0.08 -1.71
CA LEU A 184 -5.24 1.06 -2.44
C LEU A 184 -6.54 1.57 -1.82
N ALA A 185 -7.19 0.74 -1.02
CA ALA A 185 -8.45 1.01 -0.33
C ALA A 185 -8.47 0.36 1.06
N ASP A 186 -9.57 0.50 1.78
CA ASP A 186 -9.82 -0.24 3.01
C ASP A 186 -10.21 -1.68 2.66
N ASN A 187 -9.30 -2.61 2.99
CA ASN A 187 -9.44 -4.05 2.77
C ASN A 187 -9.50 -4.82 4.10
N SER A 188 -9.70 -4.12 5.23
CA SER A 188 -9.70 -4.70 6.57
C SER A 188 -10.64 -5.89 6.71
N GLY A 189 -11.84 -5.80 6.13
CA GLY A 189 -12.84 -6.87 6.19
C GLY A 189 -12.42 -8.20 5.55
N SER A 190 -11.37 -8.22 4.73
CA SER A 190 -10.92 -9.43 4.01
C SER A 190 -9.48 -9.83 4.32
N LEU A 191 -8.63 -8.90 4.71
CA LEU A 191 -7.19 -9.14 4.86
C LEU A 191 -6.70 -9.12 6.32
N ASP A 192 -7.44 -8.50 7.24
CA ASP A 192 -7.04 -8.43 8.65
C ASP A 192 -7.00 -9.82 9.28
N GLY A 193 -6.00 -10.01 10.15
CA GLY A 193 -5.75 -11.30 10.79
C GLY A 193 -5.13 -12.37 9.87
N ASN A 194 -5.04 -12.11 8.56
CA ASN A 194 -4.52 -13.05 7.57
C ASN A 194 -3.15 -12.66 7.02
N TYR A 195 -2.85 -11.35 6.99
CA TYR A 195 -1.61 -10.81 6.45
C TYR A 195 -1.03 -9.78 7.40
N ALA A 196 0.28 -9.91 7.69
CA ALA A 196 0.97 -9.05 8.65
C ALA A 196 1.16 -7.64 8.07
N VAL A 197 0.45 -6.65 8.62
CA VAL A 197 0.71 -5.24 8.36
C VAL A 197 1.98 -4.83 9.11
N PHE A 198 2.96 -4.27 8.38
CA PHE A 198 4.25 -3.92 8.93
C PHE A 198 4.68 -2.46 8.70
N GLY A 199 3.85 -1.66 8.02
CA GLY A 199 4.11 -0.25 7.76
C GLY A 199 2.90 0.47 7.19
N ASN A 200 3.05 1.80 7.02
CA ASN A 200 2.04 2.64 6.40
C ASN A 200 2.68 3.78 5.58
N VAL A 201 2.11 4.10 4.43
CA VAL A 201 2.50 5.24 3.61
C VAL A 201 2.17 6.52 4.35
N ILE A 202 3.17 7.36 4.59
CA ILE A 202 3.03 8.66 5.22
C ILE A 202 3.13 9.80 4.21
N ASN A 203 3.77 9.55 3.05
CA ASN A 203 3.83 10.49 1.95
C ASN A 203 3.86 9.75 0.61
N GLY A 204 3.35 10.36 -0.47
CA GLY A 204 3.34 9.75 -1.81
C GLY A 204 2.15 8.82 -2.08
N MET A 205 1.02 8.93 -1.36
CA MET A 205 -0.18 8.14 -1.65
C MET A 205 -0.70 8.38 -3.08
N SER A 206 -0.50 9.57 -3.65
CA SER A 206 -0.79 9.86 -5.06
C SER A 206 0.05 9.01 -6.03
N VAL A 207 1.30 8.69 -5.67
CA VAL A 207 2.17 7.78 -6.44
C VAL A 207 1.66 6.36 -6.35
N VAL A 208 1.22 5.92 -5.16
CA VAL A 208 0.59 4.61 -4.95
C VAL A 208 -0.65 4.46 -5.83
N GLN A 209 -1.51 5.49 -5.88
CA GLN A 209 -2.70 5.51 -6.75
C GLN A 209 -2.32 5.54 -8.24
N ALA A 210 -1.27 6.28 -8.61
CA ALA A 210 -0.78 6.29 -9.99
C ALA A 210 -0.27 4.90 -10.44
N LEU A 211 0.41 4.16 -9.55
CA LEU A 211 0.77 2.76 -9.79
C LEU A 211 -0.45 1.87 -9.91
N GLY A 212 -1.47 2.08 -9.05
CA GLY A 212 -2.74 1.33 -9.08
C GLY A 212 -3.56 1.55 -10.36
N ASN A 213 -3.29 2.63 -11.09
CA ASN A 213 -3.94 2.98 -12.36
C ASN A 213 -3.12 2.57 -13.61
N VAL A 214 -1.98 1.91 -13.45
CA VAL A 214 -1.21 1.38 -14.59
C VAL A 214 -2.06 0.34 -15.31
N PRO A 215 -2.17 0.39 -16.66
CA PRO A 215 -2.91 -0.59 -17.43
C PRO A 215 -2.42 -2.01 -17.20
N THR A 216 -3.34 -2.91 -16.89
CA THR A 216 -3.06 -4.33 -16.58
C THR A 216 -3.78 -5.26 -17.54
N ASN A 217 -3.25 -6.46 -17.70
CA ASN A 217 -3.96 -7.56 -18.32
C ASN A 217 -5.07 -8.02 -17.36
N SER A 218 -6.30 -8.06 -17.83
CA SER A 218 -7.49 -8.38 -17.00
C SER A 218 -7.49 -9.78 -16.41
N GLN A 219 -6.79 -10.73 -17.03
CA GLN A 219 -6.73 -12.12 -16.56
C GLN A 219 -5.60 -12.35 -15.56
N THR A 220 -4.43 -11.74 -15.80
CA THR A 220 -3.23 -11.95 -14.97
C THR A 220 -3.00 -10.86 -13.93
N GLN A 221 -3.68 -9.69 -14.04
CA GLN A 221 -3.49 -8.51 -13.21
C GLN A 221 -2.06 -7.92 -13.28
N GLN A 222 -1.27 -8.39 -14.26
CA GLN A 222 0.10 -7.92 -14.49
C GLN A 222 0.09 -6.65 -15.36
N PRO A 223 1.03 -5.70 -15.13
CA PRO A 223 1.14 -4.52 -15.98
C PRO A 223 1.41 -4.90 -17.44
N VAL A 224 0.68 -4.27 -18.36
CA VAL A 224 0.88 -4.43 -19.81
C VAL A 224 2.30 -3.99 -20.18
N ASP A 225 2.70 -2.82 -19.68
CA ASP A 225 4.06 -2.31 -19.78
C ASP A 225 4.71 -2.29 -18.38
N PRO A 226 5.60 -3.25 -18.09
CA PRO A 226 6.28 -3.32 -16.80
C PRO A 226 7.11 -2.10 -16.45
N SER A 227 7.66 -1.39 -17.45
CA SER A 227 8.49 -0.21 -17.23
C SER A 227 7.75 0.93 -16.53
N GLN A 228 6.42 0.92 -16.57
CA GLN A 228 5.58 1.91 -15.90
C GLN A 228 5.28 1.58 -14.42
N ALA A 229 5.66 0.41 -13.96
CA ALA A 229 5.33 -0.08 -12.62
C ALA A 229 6.53 -0.77 -11.96
N MET A 230 7.66 -0.06 -11.84
CA MET A 230 8.89 -0.62 -11.26
C MET A 230 9.29 0.09 -9.97
N ILE A 231 9.89 -0.66 -9.06
CA ILE A 231 10.71 -0.15 -7.97
C ILE A 231 12.10 0.14 -8.55
N ILE A 232 12.56 1.39 -8.45
CA ILE A 232 13.91 1.78 -8.86
C ILE A 232 14.88 1.42 -7.75
N SER A 233 14.56 1.80 -6.50
CA SER A 233 15.33 1.47 -5.31
C SER A 233 14.48 1.63 -4.05
N ILE A 234 14.91 0.99 -2.95
CA ILE A 234 14.36 1.23 -1.62
C ILE A 234 15.51 1.62 -0.68
N THR A 235 15.41 2.80 -0.08
CA THR A 235 16.38 3.29 0.91
C THR A 235 15.73 3.29 2.30
N ILE A 236 16.44 2.75 3.29
CA ILE A 236 15.96 2.75 4.68
C ILE A 236 16.59 3.93 5.42
N GLN A 237 15.76 4.65 6.16
CA GLN A 237 16.16 5.76 7.03
C GLN A 237 15.73 5.46 8.46
N HIS A 238 16.62 5.79 9.40
CA HIS A 238 16.33 5.78 10.82
C HIS A 238 16.42 7.22 11.32
N THR A 239 15.38 7.70 11.98
CA THR A 239 15.42 8.97 12.72
C THR A 239 15.65 8.65 14.18
N PRO A 240 16.55 9.41 14.85
CA PRO A 240 16.87 9.20 16.27
C PRO A 240 15.69 9.51 17.18
#